data_7c8f7673498887e94d91d2b7c86698f0
#
_entry.id   7c8f7673498887e94d91d2b7c86698f0
#
_cell.length_a   1.000
_cell.length_b   1.000
_cell.length_c   1.000
_cell.angle_alpha   90.00
_cell.angle_beta   90.00
_cell.angle_gamma   90.00
#
_symmetry.space_group_name_H-M   'P 1'
#
loop_
_entity.id
_entity.type
_entity.pdbx_description
1 polymer ?
#
loop_
_entity_poly.entity_id
_entity_poly.type
_entity_poly.pdbx_seq_one_letter_code
_entity_poly.pdbx_strand_id
1 'polypeptide(L)'
;MERDFHKLQLLGAQDIEFIRLLIGQAQNGMAQLHRELLDVFALLPQLRENLSPEIAQDNNLVAQLDHYILHAEEDFHSRIEFKMVPVLEAVRRSDISFYDDAYHCMKFLHFLSLQSLRTKGVQERIVATVTTLPGVDIRKCMPILRLMFAINAGRSLFLERKKRPLYLLENKTGIPFITGDQPVINLFHLPGRTDSPLLLGFYYPVTPWLALVLDEVTNVAGMDLVHFLQTRSGPSTGKCKKLRLNSSLAIRGRRWNRSERYREQDGG
;
A
#
# COMPACT_ATOMS: atom_id res chain seq x y z
N MET A 1 -4.55 12.45 17.64
CA MET A 1 -4.16 11.23 16.92
C MET A 1 -4.34 10.09 17.90
N GLU A 2 -5.20 9.12 17.62
CA GLU A 2 -5.43 8.00 18.54
C GLU A 2 -4.14 7.19 18.66
N ARG A 3 -3.55 7.21 19.85
CA ARG A 3 -2.24 6.57 20.15
C ARG A 3 -2.22 5.06 19.94
N ASP A 4 -3.40 4.42 19.82
CA ASP A 4 -3.53 2.97 19.78
C ASP A 4 -3.86 2.40 18.39
N PHE A 5 -3.80 3.23 17.32
CA PHE A 5 -4.18 2.79 15.96
C PHE A 5 -3.31 1.64 15.43
N HIS A 6 -2.03 1.62 15.77
CA HIS A 6 -1.05 0.60 15.35
C HIS A 6 -0.73 -0.44 16.45
N LYS A 7 -1.39 -0.33 17.61
CA LYS A 7 -1.17 -1.28 18.71
C LYS A 7 -1.72 -2.66 18.33
N LEU A 8 -0.89 -3.69 18.50
CA LEU A 8 -1.33 -5.07 18.35
C LEU A 8 -2.38 -5.40 19.42
N GLN A 9 -3.47 -6.00 18.98
CA GLN A 9 -4.57 -6.41 19.83
C GLN A 9 -4.48 -7.91 20.13
N LEU A 10 -4.94 -8.30 21.31
CA LEU A 10 -5.12 -9.72 21.62
C LEU A 10 -6.23 -10.31 20.74
N LEU A 11 -5.87 -11.28 19.93
CA LEU A 11 -6.78 -11.99 19.04
C LEU A 11 -7.48 -13.11 19.82
N GLY A 12 -8.80 -13.17 19.71
CA GLY A 12 -9.60 -14.31 20.19
C GLY A 12 -9.44 -15.54 19.30
N ALA A 13 -9.90 -16.69 19.78
CA ALA A 13 -9.84 -17.94 19.02
C ALA A 13 -10.54 -17.81 17.64
N GLN A 14 -11.68 -17.14 17.58
CA GLN A 14 -12.45 -16.91 16.36
C GLN A 14 -11.73 -15.96 15.39
N ASP A 15 -11.04 -14.94 15.91
CA ASP A 15 -10.22 -14.03 15.08
C ASP A 15 -9.08 -14.80 14.41
N ILE A 16 -8.39 -15.65 15.18
CA ILE A 16 -7.28 -16.49 14.69
C ILE A 16 -7.79 -17.50 13.65
N GLU A 17 -8.91 -18.14 13.91
CA GLU A 17 -9.52 -19.10 12.97
C GLU A 17 -9.91 -18.42 11.66
N PHE A 18 -10.51 -17.25 11.73
CA PHE A 18 -10.85 -16.44 10.56
C PHE A 18 -9.62 -16.10 9.72
N ILE A 19 -8.53 -15.62 10.36
CA ILE A 19 -7.28 -15.31 9.64
C ILE A 19 -6.72 -16.60 9.03
N ARG A 20 -6.74 -17.74 9.73
CA ARG A 20 -6.30 -19.03 9.18
C ARG A 20 -7.11 -19.49 7.98
N LEU A 21 -8.42 -19.28 7.97
CA LEU A 21 -9.28 -19.54 6.80
C LEU A 21 -8.83 -18.70 5.59
N LEU A 22 -8.56 -17.42 5.78
CA LEU A 22 -8.04 -16.56 4.71
C LEU A 22 -6.64 -17.01 4.23
N ILE A 23 -5.77 -17.45 5.16
CA ILE A 23 -4.46 -18.02 4.81
C ILE A 23 -4.63 -19.30 3.97
N GLY A 24 -5.60 -20.14 4.30
CA GLY A 24 -5.90 -21.36 3.54
C GLY A 24 -6.33 -21.09 2.09
N GLN A 25 -6.88 -19.91 1.81
CA GLN A 25 -7.24 -19.48 0.46
C GLN A 25 -6.07 -18.85 -0.31
N ALA A 26 -4.93 -18.61 0.34
CA ALA A 26 -3.77 -17.98 -0.27
C ALA A 26 -3.13 -18.89 -1.32
N GLN A 27 -2.94 -18.35 -2.51
CA GLN A 27 -2.35 -19.05 -3.63
C GLN A 27 -0.82 -18.85 -3.69
N ASN A 28 -0.15 -19.67 -4.49
CA ASN A 28 1.24 -19.45 -4.92
C ASN A 28 2.27 -19.36 -3.78
N GLY A 29 2.15 -20.20 -2.75
CA GLY A 29 3.13 -20.26 -1.66
C GLY A 29 3.09 -19.12 -0.66
N MET A 30 2.12 -18.21 -0.74
CA MET A 30 1.97 -17.09 0.21
C MET A 30 1.47 -17.54 1.58
N ALA A 31 0.84 -18.71 1.68
CA ALA A 31 0.28 -19.21 2.92
C ALA A 31 1.33 -19.36 4.04
N GLN A 32 2.56 -19.75 3.72
CA GLN A 32 3.63 -19.85 4.70
C GLN A 32 4.02 -18.47 5.26
N LEU A 33 4.24 -17.51 4.38
CA LEU A 33 4.56 -16.12 4.80
C LEU A 33 3.43 -15.51 5.64
N HIS A 34 2.18 -15.75 5.27
CA HIS A 34 1.03 -15.27 6.04
C HIS A 34 0.93 -15.95 7.41
N ARG A 35 1.26 -17.25 7.53
CA ARG A 35 1.34 -17.94 8.84
C ARG A 35 2.42 -17.31 9.72
N GLU A 36 3.59 -17.07 9.17
CA GLU A 36 4.69 -16.43 9.91
C GLU A 36 4.30 -15.04 10.42
N LEU A 37 3.57 -14.25 9.60
CA LEU A 37 3.03 -12.96 10.06
C LEU A 37 2.02 -13.13 11.19
N LEU A 38 1.08 -14.08 11.07
CA LEU A 38 0.10 -14.35 12.13
C LEU A 38 0.80 -14.77 13.42
N ASP A 39 1.78 -15.67 13.33
CA ASP A 39 2.53 -16.15 14.49
C ASP A 39 3.26 -15.01 15.20
N VAL A 40 3.96 -14.15 14.47
CA VAL A 40 4.68 -13.00 15.05
C VAL A 40 3.72 -11.99 15.70
N PHE A 41 2.62 -11.63 15.02
CA PHE A 41 1.72 -10.59 15.50
C PHE A 41 0.76 -11.09 16.59
N ALA A 42 0.43 -12.38 16.62
CA ALA A 42 -0.39 -12.96 17.68
C ALA A 42 0.41 -13.31 18.94
N LEU A 43 1.69 -13.67 18.80
CA LEU A 43 2.53 -14.13 19.90
C LEU A 43 2.73 -13.07 20.99
N LEU A 44 3.06 -11.84 20.62
CA LEU A 44 3.38 -10.78 21.58
C LEU A 44 2.23 -10.47 22.56
N PRO A 45 0.99 -10.22 22.09
CA PRO A 45 -0.15 -10.03 22.97
C PRO A 45 -0.46 -11.27 23.83
N GLN A 46 -0.33 -12.48 23.25
CA GLN A 46 -0.54 -13.74 24.00
C GLN A 46 0.51 -13.93 25.11
N LEU A 47 1.77 -13.63 24.84
CA LEU A 47 2.82 -13.67 25.86
C LEU A 47 2.52 -12.70 27.00
N ARG A 48 2.03 -11.49 26.67
CA ARG A 48 1.69 -10.47 27.66
C ARG A 48 0.58 -10.90 28.60
N GLU A 49 -0.45 -11.57 28.08
CA GLU A 49 -1.56 -12.08 28.86
C GLU A 49 -1.21 -13.30 29.72
N ASN A 50 -0.19 -14.08 29.32
CA ASN A 50 0.18 -15.34 29.95
C ASN A 50 1.53 -15.27 30.68
N LEU A 51 1.95 -14.09 31.14
CA LEU A 51 3.17 -13.94 31.92
C LEU A 51 3.07 -14.71 33.24
N SER A 52 4.14 -15.40 33.64
CA SER A 52 4.20 -15.98 34.98
C SER A 52 4.16 -14.89 36.06
N PRO A 53 3.68 -15.19 37.28
CA PRO A 53 3.62 -14.20 38.36
C PRO A 53 4.95 -13.53 38.63
N GLU A 54 6.07 -14.27 38.49
CA GLU A 54 7.44 -13.77 38.72
C GLU A 54 7.81 -12.74 37.65
N ILE A 55 7.52 -13.02 36.37
CA ILE A 55 7.82 -12.10 35.26
C ILE A 55 6.89 -10.89 35.30
N ALA A 56 5.62 -11.09 35.66
CA ALA A 56 4.63 -10.01 35.77
C ALA A 56 5.00 -8.96 36.84
N GLN A 57 5.86 -9.31 37.84
CA GLN A 57 6.37 -8.40 38.84
C GLN A 57 7.62 -7.61 38.38
N ASP A 58 8.26 -8.04 37.29
CA ASP A 58 9.37 -7.28 36.70
C ASP A 58 8.83 -6.16 35.80
N ASN A 59 8.68 -4.98 36.39
CA ASN A 59 8.17 -3.79 35.71
C ASN A 59 8.96 -3.42 34.44
N ASN A 60 10.25 -3.73 34.38
CA ASN A 60 11.08 -3.41 33.23
C ASN A 60 10.79 -4.35 32.06
N LEU A 61 10.70 -5.65 32.30
CA LEU A 61 10.33 -6.62 31.25
C LEU A 61 8.92 -6.38 30.74
N VAL A 62 7.97 -6.11 31.64
CA VAL A 62 6.60 -5.77 31.28
C VAL A 62 6.55 -4.52 30.41
N ALA A 63 7.25 -3.45 30.80
CA ALA A 63 7.29 -2.21 30.01
C ALA A 63 7.94 -2.41 28.63
N GLN A 64 8.97 -3.24 28.52
CA GLN A 64 9.58 -3.57 27.22
C GLN A 64 8.61 -4.33 26.34
N LEU A 65 7.88 -5.33 26.87
CA LEU A 65 6.90 -6.09 26.10
C LEU A 65 5.74 -5.20 25.64
N ASP A 66 5.22 -4.35 26.52
CA ASP A 66 4.18 -3.38 26.17
C ASP A 66 4.65 -2.39 25.09
N HIS A 67 5.93 -1.98 25.13
CA HIS A 67 6.55 -1.16 24.09
C HIS A 67 6.58 -1.89 22.73
N TYR A 68 7.00 -3.15 22.69
CA TYR A 68 7.00 -3.95 21.47
C TYR A 68 5.58 -4.14 20.92
N ILE A 69 4.59 -4.42 21.74
CA ILE A 69 3.18 -4.56 21.33
C ILE A 69 2.66 -3.26 20.73
N LEU A 70 3.04 -2.11 21.32
CA LEU A 70 2.61 -0.80 20.84
C LEU A 70 3.23 -0.43 19.50
N HIS A 71 4.49 -0.80 19.26
CA HIS A 71 5.26 -0.31 18.11
C HIS A 71 5.54 -1.36 17.03
N ALA A 72 5.19 -2.65 17.25
CA ALA A 72 5.54 -3.73 16.32
C ALA A 72 5.12 -3.49 14.86
N GLU A 73 3.92 -2.97 14.64
CA GLU A 73 3.43 -2.65 13.29
C GLU A 73 4.20 -1.47 12.70
N GLU A 74 4.43 -0.42 13.48
CA GLU A 74 5.15 0.78 13.04
C GLU A 74 6.63 0.47 12.73
N ASP A 75 7.28 -0.34 13.56
CA ASP A 75 8.63 -0.83 13.32
C ASP A 75 8.72 -1.66 12.04
N PHE A 76 7.71 -2.49 11.76
CA PHE A 76 7.64 -3.25 10.52
C PHE A 76 7.55 -2.32 9.31
N HIS A 77 6.68 -1.31 9.35
CA HIS A 77 6.55 -0.30 8.30
C HIS A 77 7.86 0.47 8.11
N SER A 78 8.46 0.95 9.19
CA SER A 78 9.71 1.71 9.17
C SER A 78 10.87 0.93 8.54
N ARG A 79 10.97 -0.38 8.81
CA ARG A 79 11.97 -1.25 8.17
C ARG A 79 11.78 -1.37 6.66
N ILE A 80 10.53 -1.43 6.19
CA ILE A 80 10.23 -1.48 4.75
C ILE A 80 10.54 -0.12 4.10
N GLU A 81 10.14 0.97 4.73
CA GLU A 81 10.41 2.32 4.25
C GLU A 81 11.91 2.60 4.16
N PHE A 82 12.67 2.24 5.19
CA PHE A 82 14.13 2.38 5.18
C PHE A 82 14.79 1.64 4.01
N LYS A 83 14.33 0.42 3.72
CA LYS A 83 14.83 -0.36 2.57
C LYS A 83 14.47 0.26 1.22
N MET A 84 13.48 1.17 1.17
CA MET A 84 13.08 1.87 -0.05
C MET A 84 13.81 3.20 -0.27
N VAL A 85 14.55 3.71 0.71
CA VAL A 85 15.30 4.97 0.58
C VAL A 85 16.18 5.00 -0.68
N PRO A 86 16.99 3.98 -1.01
CA PRO A 86 17.80 4.01 -2.22
C PRO A 86 16.98 4.10 -3.51
N VAL A 87 15.82 3.44 -3.55
CA VAL A 87 14.89 3.48 -4.69
C VAL A 87 14.28 4.87 -4.84
N LEU A 88 13.83 5.48 -3.75
CA LEU A 88 13.26 6.83 -3.77
C LEU A 88 14.31 7.89 -4.12
N GLU A 89 15.56 7.70 -3.71
CA GLU A 89 16.68 8.56 -4.13
C GLU A 89 16.99 8.41 -5.63
N ALA A 90 16.88 7.22 -6.21
CA ALA A 90 16.96 7.04 -7.66
C ALA A 90 15.84 7.80 -8.39
N VAL A 91 14.60 7.69 -7.89
CA VAL A 91 13.46 8.45 -8.45
C VAL A 91 13.69 9.96 -8.39
N ARG A 92 14.24 10.48 -7.28
CA ARG A 92 14.61 11.92 -7.18
C ARG A 92 15.60 12.37 -8.25
N ARG A 93 16.44 11.46 -8.72
CA ARG A 93 17.35 11.68 -9.86
C ARG A 93 16.71 11.34 -11.21
N SER A 94 15.40 11.16 -11.27
CA SER A 94 14.61 10.76 -12.45
C SER A 94 15.02 9.38 -13.01
N ASP A 95 15.57 8.51 -12.17
CA ASP A 95 15.91 7.13 -12.52
C ASP A 95 14.86 6.15 -11.99
N ILE A 96 14.22 5.43 -12.91
CA ILE A 96 13.22 4.38 -12.61
C ILE A 96 13.69 3.01 -13.12
N SER A 97 14.98 2.84 -13.42
CA SER A 97 15.56 1.59 -13.95
C SER A 97 15.43 0.41 -12.97
N PHE A 98 15.28 0.68 -11.67
CA PHE A 98 15.02 -0.33 -10.65
C PHE A 98 13.77 -1.18 -10.96
N TYR A 99 12.84 -0.66 -11.78
CA TYR A 99 11.62 -1.37 -12.15
C TYR A 99 11.88 -2.51 -13.15
N ASP A 100 12.99 -2.47 -13.87
CA ASP A 100 13.43 -3.53 -14.77
C ASP A 100 14.09 -4.71 -14.01
N ASP A 101 14.68 -4.44 -12.85
CA ASP A 101 15.25 -5.48 -11.98
C ASP A 101 14.15 -6.17 -11.18
N ALA A 102 14.06 -7.50 -11.28
CA ALA A 102 12.97 -8.27 -10.67
C ALA A 102 12.91 -8.12 -9.14
N TYR A 103 14.06 -8.06 -8.48
CA TYR A 103 14.13 -7.99 -7.02
C TYR A 103 13.71 -6.60 -6.51
N HIS A 104 14.23 -5.54 -7.10
CA HIS A 104 13.89 -4.17 -6.72
C HIS A 104 12.44 -3.83 -7.11
N CYS A 105 11.99 -4.27 -8.27
CA CYS A 105 10.60 -4.12 -8.70
C CYS A 105 9.62 -4.77 -7.71
N MET A 106 9.85 -6.03 -7.31
CA MET A 106 8.99 -6.72 -6.36
C MET A 106 8.94 -6.00 -5.00
N LYS A 107 10.09 -5.57 -4.49
CA LYS A 107 10.16 -4.79 -3.23
C LYS A 107 9.40 -3.47 -3.33
N PHE A 108 9.57 -2.76 -4.44
CA PHE A 108 8.88 -1.49 -4.67
C PHE A 108 7.36 -1.68 -4.76
N LEU A 109 6.88 -2.70 -5.48
CA LEU A 109 5.46 -2.99 -5.61
C LEU A 109 4.83 -3.41 -4.28
N HIS A 110 5.58 -4.17 -3.46
CA HIS A 110 5.15 -4.48 -2.09
C HIS A 110 5.05 -3.22 -1.22
N PHE A 111 6.08 -2.37 -1.25
CA PHE A 111 6.07 -1.08 -0.56
C PHE A 111 4.89 -0.20 -1.00
N LEU A 112 4.67 -0.06 -2.31
CA LEU A 112 3.58 0.73 -2.87
C LEU A 112 2.20 0.22 -2.40
N SER A 113 2.02 -1.10 -2.41
CA SER A 113 0.80 -1.75 -1.91
C SER A 113 0.59 -1.50 -0.42
N LEU A 114 1.65 -1.59 0.38
CA LEU A 114 1.62 -1.33 1.81
C LEU A 114 1.23 0.12 2.10
N GLN A 115 1.85 1.09 1.41
CA GLN A 115 1.52 2.50 1.56
C GLN A 115 0.07 2.82 1.16
N SER A 116 -0.49 2.11 0.18
CA SER A 116 -1.89 2.29 -0.24
C SER A 116 -2.91 1.83 0.80
N LEU A 117 -2.54 0.86 1.66
CA LEU A 117 -3.40 0.24 2.66
C LEU A 117 -3.20 0.78 4.08
N ARG A 118 -2.16 1.60 4.31
CA ARG A 118 -1.72 2.02 5.64
C ARG A 118 -2.71 2.93 6.38
N THR A 119 -3.54 3.68 5.68
CA THR A 119 -4.30 4.77 6.30
C THR A 119 -5.56 4.30 7.04
N LYS A 120 -5.92 5.04 8.11
CA LYS A 120 -7.15 4.82 8.87
C LYS A 120 -8.39 4.82 7.97
N GLY A 121 -8.47 5.74 7.02
CA GLY A 121 -9.60 5.82 6.09
C GLY A 121 -9.74 4.57 5.20
N VAL A 122 -8.65 3.94 4.79
CA VAL A 122 -8.69 2.65 4.06
C VAL A 122 -9.14 1.53 4.98
N GLN A 123 -8.61 1.48 6.20
CA GLN A 123 -9.03 0.48 7.19
C GLN A 123 -10.52 0.57 7.49
N GLU A 124 -11.05 1.76 7.72
CA GLU A 124 -12.47 1.95 8.01
C GLU A 124 -13.37 1.51 6.85
N ARG A 125 -12.96 1.75 5.60
CA ARG A 125 -13.67 1.25 4.42
C ARG A 125 -13.66 -0.28 4.35
N ILE A 126 -12.52 -0.92 4.62
CA ILE A 126 -12.41 -2.40 4.66
C ILE A 126 -13.36 -2.94 5.74
N VAL A 127 -13.28 -2.40 6.96
CA VAL A 127 -14.14 -2.82 8.08
C VAL A 127 -15.63 -2.64 7.75
N ALA A 128 -16.00 -1.56 7.06
CA ALA A 128 -17.38 -1.32 6.66
C ALA A 128 -17.89 -2.29 5.57
N THR A 129 -16.98 -2.86 4.78
CA THR A 129 -17.31 -3.76 3.66
C THR A 129 -17.37 -5.23 4.10
N VAL A 130 -16.55 -5.60 5.08
CA VAL A 130 -16.55 -6.96 5.65
C VAL A 130 -17.69 -7.05 6.65
N THR A 131 -18.88 -7.42 6.16
CA THR A 131 -20.03 -7.63 7.01
C THR A 131 -19.79 -8.77 8.00
N THR A 132 -19.80 -8.44 9.25
CA THR A 132 -20.05 -9.22 10.47
C THR A 132 -20.02 -10.75 10.31
N LEU A 133 -18.83 -11.31 10.42
CA LEU A 133 -18.71 -12.72 10.79
C LEU A 133 -19.02 -12.82 12.31
N PRO A 134 -19.98 -13.66 12.73
CA PRO A 134 -20.29 -13.80 14.13
C PRO A 134 -19.06 -14.15 14.97
N GLY A 135 -18.80 -13.36 16.00
CA GLY A 135 -17.72 -13.59 16.95
C GLY A 135 -16.33 -13.16 16.50
N VAL A 136 -16.16 -12.61 15.28
CA VAL A 136 -14.89 -12.07 14.79
C VAL A 136 -14.86 -10.55 14.95
N ASP A 137 -13.79 -10.05 15.56
CA ASP A 137 -13.50 -8.61 15.61
C ASP A 137 -12.52 -8.22 14.50
N ILE A 138 -13.07 -7.83 13.36
CA ILE A 138 -12.28 -7.42 12.18
C ILE A 138 -11.30 -6.29 12.51
N ARG A 139 -11.62 -5.38 13.45
CA ARG A 139 -10.72 -4.29 13.81
C ARG A 139 -9.44 -4.80 14.46
N LYS A 140 -9.53 -5.84 15.30
CA LYS A 140 -8.37 -6.51 15.89
C LYS A 140 -7.53 -7.25 14.85
N CYS A 141 -8.17 -7.79 13.81
CA CYS A 141 -7.49 -8.50 12.74
C CYS A 141 -6.77 -7.57 11.75
N MET A 142 -7.18 -6.29 11.67
CA MET A 142 -6.72 -5.37 10.63
C MET A 142 -5.20 -5.20 10.51
N PRO A 143 -4.38 -5.13 11.58
CA PRO A 143 -2.93 -5.04 11.46
C PRO A 143 -2.34 -6.18 10.60
N ILE A 144 -2.79 -7.42 10.85
CA ILE A 144 -2.34 -8.60 10.09
C ILE A 144 -2.93 -8.62 8.68
N LEU A 145 -4.24 -8.36 8.55
CA LEU A 145 -4.92 -8.39 7.26
C LEU A 145 -4.36 -7.38 6.28
N ARG A 146 -4.02 -6.16 6.73
CA ARG A 146 -3.39 -5.15 5.87
C ARG A 146 -2.06 -5.64 5.29
N LEU A 147 -1.23 -6.27 6.11
CA LEU A 147 0.04 -6.83 5.67
C LEU A 147 -0.16 -7.96 4.68
N MET A 148 -1.07 -8.89 4.96
CA MET A 148 -1.41 -9.99 4.04
C MET A 148 -1.92 -9.45 2.70
N PHE A 149 -2.82 -8.47 2.71
CA PHE A 149 -3.35 -7.85 1.49
C PHE A 149 -2.27 -7.09 0.73
N ALA A 150 -1.38 -6.36 1.42
CA ALA A 150 -0.27 -5.66 0.79
C ALA A 150 0.70 -6.63 0.09
N ILE A 151 1.02 -7.76 0.73
CA ILE A 151 1.87 -8.81 0.16
C ILE A 151 1.20 -9.41 -1.08
N ASN A 152 -0.08 -9.77 -0.98
CA ASN A 152 -0.83 -10.35 -2.10
C ASN A 152 -0.94 -9.37 -3.27
N ALA A 153 -1.26 -8.11 -3.01
CA ALA A 153 -1.37 -7.07 -4.02
C ALA A 153 -0.01 -6.81 -4.69
N GLY A 154 1.06 -6.65 -3.91
CA GLY A 154 2.41 -6.43 -4.43
C GLY A 154 2.88 -7.59 -5.31
N ARG A 155 2.60 -8.85 -4.90
CA ARG A 155 2.89 -10.01 -5.72
C ARG A 155 2.08 -10.06 -7.01
N SER A 156 0.78 -9.79 -6.93
CA SER A 156 -0.09 -9.75 -8.10
C SER A 156 0.39 -8.71 -9.12
N LEU A 157 0.69 -7.51 -8.66
CA LEU A 157 1.25 -6.45 -9.49
C LEU A 157 2.59 -6.85 -10.11
N PHE A 158 3.45 -7.56 -9.34
CA PHE A 158 4.73 -8.04 -9.85
C PHE A 158 4.56 -9.08 -10.98
N LEU A 159 3.61 -10.01 -10.84
CA LEU A 159 3.33 -11.00 -11.88
C LEU A 159 2.80 -10.33 -13.16
N GLU A 160 2.04 -9.25 -13.01
CA GLU A 160 1.48 -8.48 -14.13
C GLU A 160 2.36 -7.31 -14.59
N ARG A 161 3.57 -7.12 -14.04
CA ARG A 161 4.42 -5.93 -14.26
C ARG A 161 4.71 -5.60 -15.72
N LYS A 162 4.73 -6.62 -16.60
CA LYS A 162 4.91 -6.40 -18.04
C LYS A 162 3.74 -5.64 -18.67
N LYS A 163 2.53 -5.77 -18.12
CA LYS A 163 1.33 -5.06 -18.55
C LYS A 163 1.14 -3.72 -17.84
N ARG A 164 1.89 -3.48 -16.75
CA ARG A 164 1.79 -2.30 -15.89
C ARG A 164 3.11 -1.54 -15.85
N PRO A 165 3.41 -0.73 -16.86
CA PRO A 165 4.62 0.09 -16.84
C PRO A 165 4.58 1.11 -15.72
N LEU A 166 5.76 1.42 -15.18
CA LEU A 166 5.97 2.52 -14.26
C LEU A 166 6.31 3.79 -15.04
N TYR A 167 5.60 4.87 -14.77
CA TYR A 167 5.84 6.18 -15.37
C TYR A 167 6.35 7.16 -14.31
N LEU A 168 7.31 7.99 -14.71
CA LEU A 168 7.74 9.14 -13.93
C LEU A 168 7.05 10.39 -14.49
N LEU A 169 6.32 11.09 -13.63
CA LEU A 169 5.72 12.38 -13.94
C LEU A 169 6.62 13.50 -13.44
N GLU A 170 7.03 14.38 -14.33
CA GLU A 170 7.72 15.63 -14.00
C GLU A 170 6.68 16.76 -13.98
N ASN A 171 6.51 17.40 -12.85
CA ASN A 171 5.66 18.57 -12.72
C ASN A 171 6.42 19.83 -13.15
N LYS A 172 6.03 20.39 -14.29
CA LYS A 172 6.58 21.65 -14.82
C LYS A 172 5.66 22.84 -14.59
N THR A 173 4.62 22.67 -13.80
CA THR A 173 3.72 23.75 -13.42
C THR A 173 4.29 24.50 -12.21
N GLY A 174 3.78 25.70 -11.92
CA GLY A 174 4.13 26.44 -10.70
C GLY A 174 3.46 25.92 -9.44
N ILE A 175 2.71 24.80 -9.50
CA ILE A 175 1.90 24.28 -8.38
C ILE A 175 2.45 22.91 -7.99
N PRO A 176 2.93 22.75 -6.75
CA PRO A 176 3.51 21.50 -6.30
C PRO A 176 2.46 20.38 -6.23
N PHE A 177 2.91 19.13 -6.41
CA PHE A 177 2.11 17.97 -6.03
C PHE A 177 1.85 17.97 -4.54
N ILE A 178 0.61 17.70 -4.16
CA ILE A 178 0.19 17.62 -2.76
C ILE A 178 0.04 16.15 -2.38
N THR A 179 0.57 15.80 -1.21
CA THR A 179 0.33 14.51 -0.58
C THR A 179 -0.39 14.71 0.74
N GLY A 180 -1.18 13.73 1.17
CA GLY A 180 -1.84 13.71 2.45
C GLY A 180 -1.36 12.53 3.31
N ASP A 181 -2.17 12.17 4.28
CA ASP A 181 -2.01 10.97 5.11
C ASP A 181 -2.06 9.66 4.30
N GLN A 182 -2.67 9.70 3.11
CA GLN A 182 -2.66 8.61 2.12
C GLN A 182 -1.70 8.95 0.97
N PRO A 183 -0.41 8.58 1.07
CA PRO A 183 0.60 8.98 0.09
C PRO A 183 0.42 8.28 -1.26
N VAL A 184 -0.16 7.07 -1.27
CA VAL A 184 -0.46 6.32 -2.48
C VAL A 184 -1.97 6.25 -2.68
N ILE A 185 -2.44 6.74 -3.81
CA ILE A 185 -3.87 6.71 -4.15
C ILE A 185 -4.12 5.86 -5.39
N ASN A 186 -5.26 5.17 -5.41
CA ASN A 186 -5.73 4.54 -6.64
C ASN A 186 -6.45 5.57 -7.51
N LEU A 187 -5.95 5.78 -8.72
CA LEU A 187 -6.47 6.75 -9.69
C LEU A 187 -7.93 6.47 -10.09
N PHE A 188 -8.38 5.25 -10.00
CA PHE A 188 -9.75 4.84 -10.37
C PHE A 188 -10.72 4.78 -9.19
N HIS A 189 -10.26 5.11 -7.98
CA HIS A 189 -11.17 5.22 -6.84
C HIS A 189 -11.92 6.54 -6.90
N LEU A 190 -13.24 6.52 -7.01
CA LEU A 190 -14.09 7.71 -7.01
C LEU A 190 -14.48 8.10 -5.58
N PRO A 191 -14.32 9.37 -5.19
CA PRO A 191 -14.78 9.86 -3.89
C PRO A 191 -16.28 9.59 -3.70
N GLY A 192 -16.65 9.12 -2.50
CA GLY A 192 -18.06 8.83 -2.16
C GLY A 192 -18.59 7.47 -2.64
N ARG A 193 -17.82 6.69 -3.40
CA ARG A 193 -18.17 5.29 -3.72
C ARG A 193 -17.56 4.33 -2.72
N THR A 194 -18.35 3.34 -2.32
CA THR A 194 -17.93 2.27 -1.39
C THR A 194 -17.49 1.01 -2.12
N ASP A 195 -17.93 0.84 -3.38
CA ASP A 195 -17.56 -0.28 -4.23
C ASP A 195 -16.07 -0.21 -4.63
N SER A 196 -15.45 -1.38 -4.73
CA SER A 196 -14.06 -1.50 -5.19
C SER A 196 -13.95 -1.03 -6.64
N PRO A 197 -12.95 -0.22 -6.98
CA PRO A 197 -12.74 0.19 -8.36
C PRO A 197 -12.37 -1.03 -9.22
N LEU A 198 -12.93 -1.10 -10.43
CA LEU A 198 -12.67 -2.18 -11.39
C LEU A 198 -11.24 -2.14 -11.95
N LEU A 199 -10.62 -0.96 -11.95
CA LEU A 199 -9.27 -0.73 -12.44
C LEU A 199 -8.35 -0.32 -11.30
N LEU A 200 -7.09 -0.67 -11.43
CA LEU A 200 -6.05 -0.33 -10.46
C LEU A 200 -4.95 0.48 -11.15
N GLY A 201 -4.82 1.73 -10.76
CA GLY A 201 -3.72 2.60 -11.14
C GLY A 201 -3.24 3.35 -9.92
N PHE A 202 -1.96 3.23 -9.57
CA PHE A 202 -1.39 3.92 -8.43
C PHE A 202 -0.73 5.22 -8.84
N TYR A 203 -1.01 6.27 -8.08
CA TYR A 203 -0.30 7.53 -8.11
C TYR A 203 0.43 7.74 -6.78
N TYR A 204 1.72 8.05 -6.85
CA TYR A 204 2.57 8.27 -5.69
C TYR A 204 3.45 9.50 -5.90
N PRO A 205 3.14 10.66 -5.27
CA PRO A 205 4.01 11.83 -5.29
C PRO A 205 5.23 11.59 -4.39
N VAL A 206 6.42 11.62 -4.98
CA VAL A 206 7.68 11.40 -4.27
C VAL A 206 8.31 12.72 -3.83
N THR A 207 8.12 13.77 -4.62
CA THR A 207 8.50 15.14 -4.30
C THR A 207 7.42 16.11 -4.79
N PRO A 208 7.47 17.40 -4.45
CA PRO A 208 6.56 18.39 -5.05
C PRO A 208 6.58 18.44 -6.58
N TRP A 209 7.65 17.91 -7.21
CA TRP A 209 7.89 18.03 -8.64
C TRP A 209 7.97 16.69 -9.37
N LEU A 210 8.01 15.58 -8.62
CA LEU A 210 8.10 14.23 -9.18
C LEU A 210 7.05 13.32 -8.56
N ALA A 211 6.35 12.57 -9.41
CA ALA A 211 5.44 11.53 -8.98
C ALA A 211 5.61 10.27 -9.83
N LEU A 212 5.27 9.14 -9.24
CA LEU A 212 5.22 7.86 -9.94
C LEU A 212 3.76 7.51 -10.25
N VAL A 213 3.53 6.95 -11.45
CA VAL A 213 2.26 6.36 -11.84
C VAL A 213 2.50 4.95 -12.30
N LEU A 214 1.76 4.03 -11.70
CA LEU A 214 1.72 2.62 -12.08
C LEU A 214 0.32 2.33 -12.63
N ASP A 215 0.20 2.06 -13.93
CA ASP A 215 -1.10 1.80 -14.57
C ASP A 215 -0.96 0.86 -15.75
N GLU A 216 -2.08 0.28 -16.19
CA GLU A 216 -2.14 -0.46 -17.43
C GLU A 216 -1.93 0.47 -18.62
N VAL A 217 -1.23 -0.05 -19.63
CA VAL A 217 -0.64 0.68 -20.79
C VAL A 217 -1.56 1.64 -21.51
N THR A 218 -2.87 1.48 -21.40
CA THR A 218 -3.82 2.12 -22.32
C THR A 218 -4.27 3.51 -21.89
N ASN A 219 -4.10 3.87 -20.62
CA ASN A 219 -4.85 4.99 -20.07
C ASN A 219 -4.01 6.25 -19.79
N VAL A 220 -2.72 6.11 -19.50
CA VAL A 220 -1.90 7.27 -19.10
C VAL A 220 -1.62 8.22 -20.28
N ALA A 221 -1.54 7.71 -21.49
CA ALA A 221 -1.31 8.53 -22.69
C ALA A 221 -2.52 9.36 -23.12
N GLY A 222 -3.72 9.02 -22.63
CA GLY A 222 -4.98 9.72 -22.94
C GLY A 222 -5.63 10.42 -21.76
N MET A 223 -5.10 10.21 -20.54
CA MET A 223 -5.59 10.88 -19.35
C MET A 223 -5.05 12.31 -19.27
N ASP A 224 -5.94 13.26 -19.19
CA ASP A 224 -5.61 14.55 -18.59
C ASP A 224 -5.44 14.35 -17.08
N LEU A 225 -4.29 13.80 -16.69
CA LEU A 225 -3.90 13.57 -15.29
C LEU A 225 -4.01 14.84 -14.46
N VAL A 226 -3.89 15.96 -15.08
CA VAL A 226 -4.01 17.29 -14.52
C VAL A 226 -5.45 17.57 -14.12
N HIS A 227 -6.39 17.34 -15.02
CA HIS A 227 -7.82 17.49 -14.73
C HIS A 227 -8.27 16.50 -13.65
N PHE A 228 -7.79 15.27 -13.71
CA PHE A 228 -8.10 14.21 -12.77
C PHE A 228 -7.59 14.52 -11.33
N LEU A 229 -6.38 15.00 -11.18
CA LEU A 229 -5.82 15.38 -9.87
C LEU A 229 -6.48 16.63 -9.29
N GLN A 230 -6.96 17.55 -10.15
CA GLN A 230 -7.71 18.75 -9.73
C GLN A 230 -9.11 18.44 -9.22
N THR A 231 -9.82 17.51 -9.85
CA THR A 231 -11.19 17.15 -9.44
C THR A 231 -11.22 16.37 -8.14
N ARG A 232 -10.07 15.82 -7.71
CA ARG A 232 -9.93 15.06 -6.44
C ARG A 232 -9.50 15.87 -5.23
N SER A 233 -8.95 17.06 -5.40
CA SER A 233 -8.86 18.03 -4.32
C SER A 233 -10.29 18.49 -4.03
N GLY A 234 -11.04 17.70 -3.24
CA GLY A 234 -12.39 18.02 -2.79
C GLY A 234 -12.45 19.39 -2.17
N PRO A 235 -13.63 19.98 -1.98
CA PRO A 235 -13.78 21.33 -1.48
C PRO A 235 -13.27 21.42 -0.03
N SER A 236 -11.98 21.67 0.13
CA SER A 236 -11.50 22.35 1.30
C SER A 236 -12.13 23.74 1.23
N THR A 237 -12.93 24.07 2.22
CA THR A 237 -13.58 25.35 2.44
C THR A 237 -12.58 26.52 2.34
N GLY A 238 -12.33 26.99 1.15
CA GLY A 238 -11.44 28.10 0.85
C GLY A 238 -11.27 28.23 -0.65
N LYS A 239 -11.96 29.20 -1.22
CA LYS A 239 -11.94 29.69 -2.60
C LYS A 239 -10.84 29.06 -3.49
N CYS A 240 -11.15 27.93 -4.08
CA CYS A 240 -10.28 27.29 -5.08
C CYS A 240 -10.32 28.18 -6.34
N LYS A 241 -9.26 28.98 -6.55
CA LYS A 241 -9.03 29.65 -7.83
C LYS A 241 -8.84 28.58 -8.88
N LYS A 242 -9.66 28.65 -9.94
CA LYS A 242 -9.57 27.80 -11.14
C LYS A 242 -8.14 27.88 -11.70
N LEU A 243 -7.31 26.90 -11.36
CA LEU A 243 -5.89 26.88 -11.78
C LEU A 243 -5.85 26.32 -13.21
N ARG A 244 -5.54 27.18 -14.16
CA ARG A 244 -5.16 26.73 -15.52
C ARG A 244 -3.75 26.17 -15.44
N LEU A 245 -3.65 24.86 -15.42
CA LEU A 245 -2.36 24.18 -15.57
C LEU A 245 -1.95 24.31 -17.06
N ASN A 246 -0.81 24.91 -17.28
CA ASN A 246 -0.22 24.93 -18.61
C ASN A 246 0.10 23.49 -19.05
N SER A 247 -0.12 23.17 -20.32
CA SER A 247 -0.02 21.87 -20.98
C SER A 247 1.38 21.21 -20.99
N SER A 248 2.24 21.49 -20.01
CA SER A 248 3.63 21.05 -19.98
C SER A 248 3.92 20.00 -18.91
N LEU A 249 3.03 19.03 -18.73
CA LEU A 249 3.37 17.82 -17.97
C LEU A 249 4.17 16.89 -18.89
N ALA A 250 5.47 16.73 -18.65
CA ALA A 250 6.27 15.76 -19.39
C ALA A 250 6.16 14.40 -18.71
N ILE A 251 5.63 13.42 -19.42
CA ILE A 251 5.61 12.02 -19.01
C ILE A 251 6.87 11.37 -19.58
N ARG A 252 7.81 10.98 -18.70
CA ARG A 252 8.92 10.10 -19.05
C ARG A 252 8.55 8.67 -18.70
N GLY A 253 8.27 7.86 -19.71
CA GLY A 253 8.07 6.43 -19.58
C GLY A 253 8.86 5.69 -20.65
N ARG A 254 9.31 4.46 -20.38
CA ARG A 254 9.82 3.61 -21.46
C ARG A 254 8.65 3.24 -22.36
N ARG A 255 8.68 3.71 -23.61
CA ARG A 255 7.83 3.17 -24.68
C ARG A 255 8.28 1.75 -24.95
N TRP A 256 7.51 0.78 -24.52
CA TRP A 256 7.57 -0.54 -25.14
C TRP A 256 7.17 -0.40 -26.61
N ASN A 257 8.10 -0.75 -27.48
CA ASN A 257 7.90 -0.61 -28.92
C ASN A 257 6.75 -1.53 -29.34
N ARG A 258 5.73 -0.97 -29.98
CA ARG A 258 4.53 -1.66 -30.46
C ARG A 258 4.84 -2.82 -31.41
N SER A 259 6.05 -2.87 -31.97
CA SER A 259 6.53 -3.88 -32.92
C SER A 259 6.81 -5.25 -32.29
N GLU A 260 6.96 -5.36 -30.97
CA GLU A 260 7.20 -6.65 -30.32
C GLU A 260 5.94 -7.44 -29.98
N ARG A 261 4.76 -6.80 -29.99
CA ARG A 261 3.48 -7.46 -29.69
C ARG A 261 2.91 -8.32 -30.84
N TYR A 262 3.38 -8.15 -32.07
CA TYR A 262 2.86 -8.89 -33.25
C TYR A 262 3.67 -10.12 -33.60
N ARG A 263 4.82 -10.41 -32.95
CA ARG A 263 5.63 -11.60 -33.24
C ARG A 263 5.29 -12.84 -32.44
N GLU A 264 4.50 -12.74 -31.37
CA GLU A 264 4.11 -13.92 -30.56
C GLU A 264 2.76 -14.55 -30.94
N GLN A 265 2.03 -14.00 -31.92
CA GLN A 265 0.74 -14.58 -32.35
C GLN A 265 0.80 -15.38 -33.67
N ASP A 266 1.92 -15.35 -34.41
CA ASP A 266 2.04 -16.07 -35.71
C ASP A 266 3.04 -17.26 -35.67
N GLY A 267 3.32 -17.82 -34.52
CA GLY A 267 4.20 -18.96 -34.34
C GLY A 267 3.62 -20.04 -33.44
N GLY A 268 2.69 -20.86 -33.97
CA GLY A 268 2.17 -22.01 -33.25
C GLY A 268 1.07 -22.67 -34.03
#